data_d39ac1c3ece504bffd8f46fd0e4e1dea
#
_entry.id   d39ac1c3ece504bffd8f46fd0e4e1dea
#
_cell.length_a   1.000
_cell.length_b   1.000
_cell.length_c   1.000
_cell.angle_alpha   90.00
_cell.angle_beta   90.00
_cell.angle_gamma   90.00
#
_symmetry.space_group_name_H-M   'P 1'
#
loop_
_entity.id
_entity.type
_entity.pdbx_description
1 polymer ?
#
loop_
_entity_poly.entity_id
_entity_poly.type
_entity_poly.pdbx_seq_one_letter_code
_entity_poly.pdbx_strand_id
1 'polypeptide(L)'
;MIDTYSVPLKQLVQEFGLQVEYAATDFDSIRLTVEDVARPGLQLAGYFDHFEPMRLQVMGNVEMSYVAKLSPDDRAMIFDRLFSYKFPALLISRNIAPDELCLSMAKKHNVTILRSQEPTSAIVSSIITYLKAALAPRITRHGVLMEIYGEGVLLIGDSGIGKSEAAVELLKRGHRLIADDAVEIRKVNTNSLVGTAPELIRNYIELRGIGIINVAKLYGIGSIKLENEINLVVNIVPWNTHEVYDRLGLEDQYTEILGIKIPMNTIPITPGRNLAVILEVAAMNNRQRRMGYNAALEFTEQINRHFDENIGK
;
A
#
# COMPACT_ATOMS: atom_id res chain seq x y z
N MET A 1 -12.28 3.12 12.29
CA MET A 1 -11.41 2.10 12.93
C MET A 1 -10.41 1.69 11.87
N ILE A 2 -9.11 1.68 12.18
CA ILE A 2 -8.11 1.12 11.27
C ILE A 2 -8.20 -0.39 11.45
N ASP A 3 -8.64 -1.09 10.42
CA ASP A 3 -8.72 -2.55 10.47
C ASP A 3 -7.31 -3.13 10.59
N THR A 4 -7.09 -3.94 11.61
CA THR A 4 -5.82 -4.66 11.77
C THR A 4 -5.83 -5.84 10.80
N TYR A 5 -5.12 -5.69 9.70
CA TYR A 5 -5.01 -6.75 8.70
C TYR A 5 -4.11 -7.87 9.18
N SER A 6 -4.43 -9.09 8.78
CA SER A 6 -3.65 -10.28 9.11
C SER A 6 -3.60 -11.20 7.89
N VAL A 7 -2.47 -11.89 7.71
CA VAL A 7 -2.24 -12.83 6.62
C VAL A 7 -2.31 -14.24 7.18
N PRO A 8 -3.19 -15.13 6.66
CA PRO A 8 -3.17 -16.53 7.01
C PRO A 8 -1.81 -17.19 6.69
N LEU A 9 -1.25 -17.95 7.61
CA LEU A 9 0.01 -18.66 7.37
C LEU A 9 -0.07 -19.56 6.12
N LYS A 10 -1.22 -20.18 5.91
CA LYS A 10 -1.50 -21.01 4.73
C LYS A 10 -1.36 -20.26 3.41
N GLN A 11 -1.78 -18.98 3.38
CA GLN A 11 -1.62 -18.12 2.21
C GLN A 11 -0.15 -17.83 1.93
N LEU A 12 0.66 -17.57 2.98
CA LEU A 12 2.10 -17.39 2.84
C LEU A 12 2.77 -18.67 2.28
N VAL A 13 2.35 -19.85 2.77
CA VAL A 13 2.86 -21.15 2.30
C VAL A 13 2.58 -21.33 0.81
N GLN A 14 1.39 -20.99 0.35
CA GLN A 14 1.00 -21.08 -1.07
C GLN A 14 1.76 -20.08 -1.94
N GLU A 15 1.84 -18.82 -1.50
CA GLU A 15 2.51 -17.75 -2.24
C GLU A 15 3.99 -18.03 -2.52
N PHE A 16 4.69 -18.58 -1.52
CA PHE A 16 6.12 -18.86 -1.62
C PHE A 16 6.47 -20.33 -1.91
N GLY A 17 5.47 -21.18 -2.16
CA GLY A 17 5.71 -22.59 -2.43
C GLY A 17 6.46 -23.31 -1.31
N LEU A 18 6.18 -22.95 -0.03
CA LEU A 18 6.90 -23.52 1.10
C LEU A 18 6.45 -24.96 1.35
N GLN A 19 7.41 -25.82 1.67
CA GLN A 19 7.13 -27.17 2.11
C GLN A 19 6.77 -27.19 3.60
N VAL A 20 5.67 -27.86 3.95
CA VAL A 20 5.24 -28.05 5.35
C VAL A 20 5.86 -29.33 5.87
N GLU A 21 6.83 -29.23 6.78
CA GLU A 21 7.48 -30.38 7.44
C GLU A 21 6.67 -30.88 8.64
N TYR A 22 6.06 -29.94 9.36
CA TYR A 22 5.08 -30.21 10.41
C TYR A 22 4.06 -29.09 10.46
N ALA A 23 2.79 -29.46 10.43
CA ALA A 23 1.68 -28.52 10.63
C ALA A 23 1.18 -28.62 12.08
N ALA A 24 1.11 -27.49 12.76
CA ALA A 24 0.45 -27.38 14.06
C ALA A 24 -1.04 -27.72 13.93
N THR A 25 -1.70 -28.14 15.00
CA THR A 25 -3.12 -28.54 14.98
C THR A 25 -4.05 -27.38 14.60
N ASP A 26 -3.62 -26.14 14.84
CA ASP A 26 -4.32 -24.90 14.54
C ASP A 26 -3.78 -24.19 13.28
N PHE A 27 -3.04 -24.91 12.42
CA PHE A 27 -2.37 -24.36 11.23
C PHE A 27 -3.27 -23.47 10.35
N ASP A 28 -4.51 -23.87 10.12
CA ASP A 28 -5.44 -23.11 9.28
C ASP A 28 -5.92 -21.80 9.93
N SER A 29 -5.78 -21.65 11.25
CA SER A 29 -6.15 -20.46 12.01
C SER A 29 -4.98 -19.54 12.31
N ILE A 30 -3.72 -19.98 12.11
CA ILE A 30 -2.53 -19.16 12.35
C ILE A 30 -2.52 -17.96 11.41
N ARG A 31 -2.34 -16.76 11.99
CA ARG A 31 -2.28 -15.51 11.25
C ARG A 31 -1.04 -14.71 11.59
N LEU A 32 -0.42 -14.16 10.57
CA LEU A 32 0.69 -13.21 10.69
C LEU A 32 0.11 -11.80 10.80
N THR A 33 0.55 -11.05 11.81
CA THR A 33 0.10 -9.68 12.11
C THR A 33 1.24 -8.68 12.13
N VAL A 34 2.47 -9.16 11.95
CA VAL A 34 3.70 -8.36 11.96
C VAL A 34 4.40 -8.52 10.62
N GLU A 35 4.83 -7.41 10.05
CA GLU A 35 5.47 -7.37 8.73
C GLU A 35 6.92 -7.86 8.72
N ASP A 36 7.57 -7.90 9.89
CA ASP A 36 8.94 -8.32 10.04
C ASP A 36 9.07 -9.82 10.33
N VAL A 37 10.23 -10.36 9.98
CA VAL A 37 10.68 -11.71 10.37
C VAL A 37 11.85 -11.61 11.35
N ALA A 38 12.08 -12.68 12.12
CA ALA A 38 13.19 -12.74 13.06
C ALA A 38 14.11 -13.93 12.76
N ARG A 39 15.39 -13.78 13.10
CA ARG A 39 16.37 -14.86 13.07
C ARG A 39 16.79 -15.18 14.50
N PRO A 40 16.48 -16.37 15.04
CA PRO A 40 16.64 -16.67 16.46
C PRO A 40 18.08 -17.02 16.86
N GLY A 41 19.11 -16.37 16.26
CA GLY A 41 20.52 -16.68 16.49
C GLY A 41 20.95 -16.52 17.97
N LEU A 42 20.55 -15.42 18.62
CA LEU A 42 20.83 -15.19 20.04
C LEU A 42 20.02 -16.10 20.95
N GLN A 43 18.78 -16.43 20.55
CA GLN A 43 17.92 -17.36 21.29
C GLN A 43 18.52 -18.76 21.32
N LEU A 44 19.14 -19.19 20.22
CA LEU A 44 19.87 -20.47 20.18
C LEU A 44 21.09 -20.49 21.11
N ALA A 45 21.67 -19.31 21.43
CA ALA A 45 22.70 -19.17 22.44
C ALA A 45 22.17 -18.94 23.88
N GLY A 46 20.85 -19.03 24.06
CA GLY A 46 20.19 -18.92 25.39
C GLY A 46 19.78 -17.51 25.79
N TYR A 47 19.95 -16.49 24.93
CA TYR A 47 19.56 -15.11 25.20
C TYR A 47 18.19 -14.79 24.62
N PHE A 48 17.21 -14.50 25.49
CA PHE A 48 15.80 -14.28 25.10
C PHE A 48 15.29 -12.87 25.42
N ASP A 49 16.11 -12.00 25.97
CA ASP A 49 15.71 -10.62 26.21
C ASP A 49 15.35 -9.96 24.87
N HIS A 50 14.21 -9.28 24.82
CA HIS A 50 13.65 -8.69 23.60
C HIS A 50 13.33 -9.68 22.46
N PHE A 51 13.09 -10.96 22.79
CA PHE A 51 12.58 -11.90 21.81
C PHE A 51 11.15 -11.56 21.42
N GLU A 52 10.87 -11.48 20.12
CA GLU A 52 9.55 -11.11 19.57
C GLU A 52 8.87 -12.34 18.97
N PRO A 53 8.07 -13.07 19.76
CA PRO A 53 7.44 -14.31 19.32
C PRO A 53 6.33 -14.10 18.27
N MET A 54 5.82 -12.87 18.10
CA MET A 54 4.81 -12.60 17.05
C MET A 54 5.37 -12.63 15.64
N ARG A 55 6.70 -12.60 15.46
CA ARG A 55 7.36 -12.65 14.18
C ARG A 55 7.51 -14.09 13.67
N LEU A 56 7.44 -14.27 12.35
CA LEU A 56 7.88 -15.51 11.71
C LEU A 56 9.38 -15.70 11.99
N GLN A 57 9.77 -16.85 12.54
CA GLN A 57 11.17 -17.18 12.81
C GLN A 57 11.81 -17.82 11.59
N VAL A 58 13.02 -17.41 11.20
CA VAL A 58 13.73 -17.93 10.03
C VAL A 58 15.13 -18.40 10.41
N MET A 59 15.45 -19.63 10.11
CA MET A 59 16.76 -20.22 10.30
C MET A 59 17.42 -20.53 8.95
N GLY A 60 18.71 -20.24 8.86
CA GLY A 60 19.55 -20.57 7.69
C GLY A 60 20.76 -21.40 8.06
N ASN A 61 21.77 -21.42 7.17
CA ASN A 61 23.01 -22.18 7.41
C ASN A 61 23.68 -21.85 8.74
N VAL A 62 23.71 -20.57 9.14
CA VAL A 62 24.41 -20.13 10.34
C VAL A 62 23.75 -20.75 11.58
N GLU A 63 22.44 -20.60 11.73
CA GLU A 63 21.69 -21.12 12.86
C GLU A 63 21.72 -22.67 12.87
N MET A 64 21.47 -23.30 11.72
CA MET A 64 21.46 -24.76 11.61
C MET A 64 22.84 -25.36 11.87
N SER A 65 23.94 -24.74 11.39
CA SER A 65 25.29 -25.18 11.66
C SER A 65 25.70 -25.00 13.12
N TYR A 66 25.21 -23.95 13.78
CA TYR A 66 25.41 -23.74 15.22
C TYR A 66 24.72 -24.84 16.02
N VAL A 67 23.44 -25.08 15.76
CA VAL A 67 22.63 -26.13 16.41
C VAL A 67 23.25 -27.51 16.22
N ALA A 68 23.78 -27.82 15.03
CA ALA A 68 24.41 -29.11 14.74
C ALA A 68 25.68 -29.38 15.57
N LYS A 69 26.33 -28.33 16.14
CA LYS A 69 27.50 -28.46 17.00
C LYS A 69 27.18 -28.69 18.48
N LEU A 70 25.93 -28.49 18.87
CA LEU A 70 25.48 -28.68 20.24
C LEU A 70 25.31 -30.17 20.55
N SER A 71 25.47 -30.53 21.84
CA SER A 71 25.10 -31.87 22.29
C SER A 71 23.60 -32.14 22.07
N PRO A 72 23.15 -33.40 21.96
CA PRO A 72 21.72 -33.70 21.83
C PRO A 72 20.87 -33.10 22.97
N ASP A 73 21.39 -33.11 24.20
CA ASP A 73 20.69 -32.60 25.38
C ASP A 73 20.56 -31.08 25.32
N ASP A 74 21.67 -30.36 25.00
CA ASP A 74 21.64 -28.89 24.84
C ASP A 74 20.71 -28.48 23.72
N ARG A 75 20.73 -29.22 22.59
CA ARG A 75 19.86 -28.96 21.44
C ARG A 75 18.39 -29.14 21.81
N ALA A 76 18.07 -30.22 22.52
CA ALA A 76 16.70 -30.47 22.99
C ALA A 76 16.23 -29.34 23.93
N MET A 77 17.09 -28.93 24.88
CA MET A 77 16.79 -27.85 25.85
C MET A 77 16.56 -26.49 25.13
N ILE A 78 17.39 -26.17 24.15
CA ILE A 78 17.29 -24.91 23.41
C ILE A 78 16.03 -24.87 22.54
N PHE A 79 15.74 -25.95 21.81
CA PHE A 79 14.51 -26.02 21.02
C PHE A 79 13.27 -26.05 21.92
N ASP A 80 13.31 -26.76 23.06
CA ASP A 80 12.20 -26.75 24.01
C ASP A 80 11.89 -25.35 24.50
N ARG A 81 12.93 -24.59 24.89
CA ARG A 81 12.78 -23.21 25.32
C ARG A 81 12.31 -22.29 24.18
N LEU A 82 12.88 -22.40 22.98
CA LEU A 82 12.53 -21.58 21.83
C LEU A 82 11.06 -21.79 21.46
N PHE A 83 10.62 -23.03 21.28
CA PHE A 83 9.25 -23.33 20.87
C PHE A 83 8.21 -23.07 21.96
N SER A 84 8.61 -23.01 23.24
CA SER A 84 7.69 -22.64 24.34
C SER A 84 7.07 -21.24 24.17
N TYR A 85 7.70 -20.35 23.40
CA TYR A 85 7.18 -19.02 23.06
C TYR A 85 6.06 -19.00 22.02
N LYS A 86 5.77 -20.13 21.37
CA LYS A 86 4.63 -20.32 20.46
C LYS A 86 4.52 -19.25 19.37
N PHE A 87 5.57 -19.05 18.61
CA PHE A 87 5.56 -18.18 17.45
C PHE A 87 4.81 -18.81 16.26
N PRO A 88 4.42 -18.02 15.23
CA PRO A 88 3.56 -18.51 14.13
C PRO A 88 4.12 -19.73 13.38
N ALA A 89 5.41 -19.71 13.03
CA ALA A 89 6.11 -20.83 12.41
C ALA A 89 7.63 -20.63 12.46
N LEU A 90 8.37 -21.73 12.35
CA LEU A 90 9.80 -21.74 12.03
C LEU A 90 9.97 -22.09 10.55
N LEU A 91 10.57 -21.20 9.78
CA LEU A 91 10.96 -21.40 8.39
C LEU A 91 12.44 -21.73 8.31
N ILE A 92 12.79 -22.90 7.77
CA ILE A 92 14.15 -23.32 7.51
C ILE A 92 14.44 -23.12 6.01
N SER A 93 15.42 -22.28 5.69
CA SER A 93 15.79 -21.95 4.32
C SER A 93 16.81 -22.88 3.72
N ARG A 94 17.17 -22.70 2.42
CA ARG A 94 18.23 -23.44 1.69
C ARG A 94 17.99 -24.93 1.58
N ASN A 95 16.72 -25.36 1.60
CA ASN A 95 16.32 -26.75 1.55
C ASN A 95 16.94 -27.64 2.66
N ILE A 96 17.35 -27.04 3.80
CA ILE A 96 17.88 -27.79 4.94
C ILE A 96 16.72 -28.48 5.65
N ALA A 97 16.80 -29.79 5.81
CA ALA A 97 15.79 -30.56 6.54
C ALA A 97 15.93 -30.32 8.06
N PRO A 98 14.82 -30.17 8.80
CA PRO A 98 14.84 -30.20 10.26
C PRO A 98 15.27 -31.58 10.76
N ASP A 99 16.03 -31.61 11.86
CA ASP A 99 16.37 -32.87 12.52
C ASP A 99 15.20 -33.41 13.37
N GLU A 100 15.29 -34.66 13.82
CA GLU A 100 14.25 -35.29 14.60
C GLU A 100 13.97 -34.60 15.94
N LEU A 101 14.99 -34.00 16.58
CA LEU A 101 14.83 -33.25 17.82
C LEU A 101 14.04 -31.97 17.58
N CYS A 102 14.35 -31.23 16.51
CA CYS A 102 13.60 -30.06 16.12
C CYS A 102 12.11 -30.39 15.89
N LEU A 103 11.84 -31.46 15.12
CA LEU A 103 10.48 -31.92 14.83
C LEU A 103 9.75 -32.42 16.11
N SER A 104 10.45 -33.10 17.01
CA SER A 104 9.83 -33.60 18.25
C SER A 104 9.44 -32.41 19.17
N MET A 105 10.29 -31.41 19.30
CA MET A 105 9.99 -30.20 20.09
C MET A 105 8.91 -29.35 19.43
N ALA A 106 8.90 -29.23 18.11
CA ALA A 106 7.84 -28.56 17.38
C ALA A 106 6.47 -29.22 17.62
N LYS A 107 6.42 -30.55 17.60
CA LYS A 107 5.19 -31.34 17.95
C LYS A 107 4.77 -31.11 19.40
N LYS A 108 5.72 -31.15 20.35
CA LYS A 108 5.45 -30.93 21.78
C LYS A 108 4.79 -29.57 22.04
N HIS A 109 5.28 -28.52 21.38
CA HIS A 109 4.81 -27.14 21.56
C HIS A 109 3.77 -26.69 20.55
N ASN A 110 3.39 -27.56 19.60
CA ASN A 110 2.43 -27.29 18.54
C ASN A 110 2.84 -26.08 17.66
N VAL A 111 4.09 -26.03 17.20
CA VAL A 111 4.63 -24.96 16.35
C VAL A 111 4.90 -25.49 14.95
N THR A 112 4.37 -24.83 13.94
CA THR A 112 4.54 -25.22 12.53
C THR A 112 5.99 -25.10 12.06
N ILE A 113 6.48 -26.11 11.34
CA ILE A 113 7.80 -26.08 10.68
C ILE A 113 7.62 -26.05 9.17
N LEU A 114 8.24 -25.06 8.56
CA LEU A 114 8.23 -24.82 7.11
C LEU A 114 9.66 -24.94 6.55
N ARG A 115 9.76 -25.33 5.28
CA ARG A 115 11.04 -25.37 4.56
C ARG A 115 10.94 -24.63 3.24
N SER A 116 12.00 -23.84 2.91
CA SER A 116 12.16 -23.16 1.63
C SER A 116 13.44 -23.63 0.94
N GLN A 117 13.38 -23.71 -0.38
CA GLN A 117 14.58 -24.00 -1.20
C GLN A 117 15.47 -22.77 -1.35
N GLU A 118 14.90 -21.58 -1.18
CA GLU A 118 15.53 -20.30 -1.42
C GLU A 118 16.67 -19.98 -0.42
N PRO A 119 17.66 -19.16 -0.81
CA PRO A 119 18.63 -18.58 0.10
C PRO A 119 17.96 -17.75 1.20
N THR A 120 18.52 -17.77 2.41
CA THR A 120 17.92 -17.11 3.58
C THR A 120 17.62 -15.62 3.34
N SER A 121 18.56 -14.87 2.75
CA SER A 121 18.38 -13.44 2.47
C SER A 121 17.28 -13.18 1.43
N ALA A 122 17.18 -14.02 0.41
CA ALA A 122 16.17 -13.89 -0.63
C ALA A 122 14.76 -14.13 -0.06
N ILE A 123 14.55 -15.26 0.62
CA ILE A 123 13.22 -15.58 1.18
C ILE A 123 12.79 -14.60 2.26
N VAL A 124 13.71 -14.13 3.12
CA VAL A 124 13.43 -13.12 4.15
C VAL A 124 12.99 -11.81 3.51
N SER A 125 13.74 -11.31 2.51
CA SER A 125 13.39 -10.07 1.80
C SER A 125 12.03 -10.16 1.10
N SER A 126 11.76 -11.28 0.43
CA SER A 126 10.50 -11.51 -0.27
C SER A 126 9.31 -11.57 0.69
N ILE A 127 9.43 -12.30 1.82
CA ILE A 127 8.38 -12.39 2.84
C ILE A 127 8.11 -11.01 3.48
N ILE A 128 9.15 -10.25 3.85
CA ILE A 128 8.98 -8.90 4.42
C ILE A 128 8.26 -8.00 3.42
N THR A 129 8.64 -8.01 2.14
CA THR A 129 8.01 -7.21 1.09
C THR A 129 6.54 -7.57 0.94
N TYR A 130 6.23 -8.86 0.91
CA TYR A 130 4.87 -9.37 0.83
C TYR A 130 4.04 -8.96 2.05
N LEU A 131 4.54 -9.20 3.28
CA LEU A 131 3.84 -8.87 4.51
C LEU A 131 3.60 -7.37 4.65
N LYS A 132 4.58 -6.52 4.30
CA LYS A 132 4.40 -5.06 4.26
C LYS A 132 3.25 -4.65 3.36
N ALA A 133 3.15 -5.22 2.18
CA ALA A 133 2.06 -4.92 1.26
C ALA A 133 0.70 -5.46 1.75
N ALA A 134 0.68 -6.68 2.29
CA ALA A 134 -0.54 -7.36 2.72
C ALA A 134 -1.09 -6.81 4.05
N LEU A 135 -0.23 -6.40 4.98
CA LEU A 135 -0.60 -5.83 6.28
C LEU A 135 -0.73 -4.30 6.28
N ALA A 136 -0.43 -3.66 5.14
CA ALA A 136 -0.48 -2.20 5.04
C ALA A 136 -1.85 -1.65 5.47
N PRO A 137 -1.89 -0.61 6.32
CA PRO A 137 -3.12 0.08 6.66
C PRO A 137 -3.83 0.54 5.39
N ARG A 138 -5.14 0.29 5.31
CA ARG A 138 -5.96 0.67 4.16
C ARG A 138 -7.31 1.21 4.59
N ILE A 139 -7.89 2.03 3.74
CA ILE A 139 -9.26 2.54 3.88
C ILE A 139 -9.94 2.53 2.52
N THR A 140 -11.25 2.49 2.50
CA THR A 140 -12.03 2.72 1.29
C THR A 140 -12.59 4.15 1.31
N ARG A 141 -12.44 4.88 0.21
CA ARG A 141 -13.02 6.22 0.01
C ARG A 141 -13.94 6.20 -1.19
N HIS A 142 -15.10 6.84 -1.05
CA HIS A 142 -15.97 7.12 -2.19
C HIS A 142 -15.32 8.17 -3.08
N GLY A 143 -15.17 7.86 -4.37
CA GLY A 143 -14.51 8.74 -5.33
C GLY A 143 -14.10 8.03 -6.61
N VAL A 144 -13.40 8.74 -7.46
CA VAL A 144 -12.85 8.25 -8.73
C VAL A 144 -11.33 8.44 -8.72
N LEU A 145 -10.59 7.42 -9.03
CA LEU A 145 -9.12 7.52 -9.17
C LEU A 145 -8.73 7.35 -10.63
N MET A 146 -8.10 8.37 -11.17
CA MET A 146 -7.59 8.42 -12.54
C MET A 146 -6.07 8.63 -12.56
N GLU A 147 -5.41 8.10 -13.58
CA GLU A 147 -4.07 8.54 -13.96
C GLU A 147 -4.20 9.59 -15.06
N ILE A 148 -3.74 10.81 -14.78
CA ILE A 148 -3.78 11.95 -15.69
C ILE A 148 -2.35 12.43 -15.92
N TYR A 149 -1.80 12.25 -17.12
CA TYR A 149 -0.40 12.56 -17.48
C TYR A 149 0.63 11.94 -16.52
N GLY A 150 0.34 10.74 -16.01
CA GLY A 150 1.21 10.01 -15.07
C GLY A 150 0.97 10.34 -13.58
N GLU A 151 0.19 11.39 -13.26
CA GLU A 151 -0.22 11.73 -11.90
C GLU A 151 -1.49 10.97 -11.50
N GLY A 152 -1.48 10.37 -10.30
CA GLY A 152 -2.69 9.77 -9.73
C GLY A 152 -3.55 10.85 -9.07
N VAL A 153 -4.71 11.08 -9.63
CA VAL A 153 -5.66 12.11 -9.18
C VAL A 153 -6.90 11.45 -8.59
N LEU A 154 -7.11 11.63 -7.30
CA LEU A 154 -8.30 11.17 -6.59
C LEU A 154 -9.37 12.26 -6.61
N LEU A 155 -10.45 12.02 -7.33
CA LEU A 155 -11.62 12.89 -7.39
C LEU A 155 -12.58 12.55 -6.26
N ILE A 156 -12.89 13.52 -5.41
CA ILE A 156 -13.90 13.42 -4.35
C ILE A 156 -14.94 14.52 -4.51
N GLY A 157 -16.05 14.39 -3.85
CA GLY A 157 -17.19 15.32 -3.90
C GLY A 157 -18.51 14.56 -3.84
N ASP A 158 -19.62 15.29 -3.79
CA ASP A 158 -20.96 14.74 -3.62
C ASP A 158 -21.33 13.76 -4.74
N SER A 159 -22.23 12.83 -4.43
CA SER A 159 -22.79 11.93 -5.43
C SER A 159 -23.56 12.72 -6.49
N GLY A 160 -23.28 12.42 -7.77
CA GLY A 160 -23.93 13.10 -8.89
C GLY A 160 -23.31 14.43 -9.31
N ILE A 161 -22.16 14.82 -8.74
CA ILE A 161 -21.47 16.07 -9.11
C ILE A 161 -20.72 15.99 -10.45
N GLY A 162 -20.69 14.81 -11.10
CA GLY A 162 -20.06 14.64 -12.42
C GLY A 162 -18.68 13.98 -12.40
N LYS A 163 -18.31 13.26 -11.32
CA LYS A 163 -17.00 12.58 -11.23
C LYS A 163 -16.83 11.51 -12.30
N SER A 164 -17.81 10.60 -12.44
CA SER A 164 -17.76 9.51 -13.41
C SER A 164 -17.87 10.01 -14.85
N GLU A 165 -18.67 11.07 -15.10
CA GLU A 165 -18.76 11.73 -16.40
C GLU A 165 -17.41 12.38 -16.80
N ALA A 166 -16.74 13.04 -15.84
CA ALA A 166 -15.41 13.58 -16.06
C ALA A 166 -14.37 12.48 -16.35
N ALA A 167 -14.48 11.33 -15.65
CA ALA A 167 -13.61 10.18 -15.92
C ALA A 167 -13.80 9.65 -17.35
N VAL A 168 -15.01 9.55 -17.85
CA VAL A 168 -15.29 9.13 -19.25
C VAL A 168 -14.70 10.11 -20.25
N GLU A 169 -14.80 11.41 -19.99
CA GLU A 169 -14.19 12.40 -20.87
C GLU A 169 -12.65 12.32 -20.85
N LEU A 170 -12.05 12.08 -19.67
CA LEU A 170 -10.62 11.83 -19.52
C LEU A 170 -10.16 10.56 -20.24
N LEU A 171 -10.96 9.48 -20.21
CA LEU A 171 -10.70 8.25 -20.97
C LEU A 171 -10.64 8.50 -22.49
N LYS A 172 -11.56 9.31 -23.01
CA LYS A 172 -11.54 9.71 -24.44
C LYS A 172 -10.30 10.51 -24.80
N ARG A 173 -9.68 11.19 -23.84
CA ARG A 173 -8.44 11.96 -24.00
C ARG A 173 -7.18 11.12 -23.80
N GLY A 174 -7.33 9.80 -23.54
CA GLY A 174 -6.22 8.87 -23.43
C GLY A 174 -5.66 8.68 -22.02
N HIS A 175 -6.36 9.18 -20.99
CA HIS A 175 -6.03 8.92 -19.58
C HIS A 175 -6.55 7.57 -19.13
N ARG A 176 -6.12 7.10 -17.98
CA ARG A 176 -6.43 5.75 -17.50
C ARG A 176 -7.25 5.74 -16.22
N LEU A 177 -8.27 4.86 -16.18
CA LEU A 177 -9.07 4.62 -14.97
C LEU A 177 -8.35 3.62 -14.06
N ILE A 178 -8.33 3.91 -12.76
CA ILE A 178 -7.95 2.96 -11.72
C ILE A 178 -9.19 2.44 -11.01
N ALA A 179 -10.04 3.35 -10.51
CA ALA A 179 -11.24 2.99 -9.77
C ALA A 179 -12.35 4.03 -9.97
N ASP A 180 -13.60 3.58 -9.98
CA ASP A 180 -14.81 4.41 -9.91
C ASP A 180 -15.66 3.97 -8.71
N ASP A 181 -16.36 4.91 -8.12
CA ASP A 181 -17.25 4.77 -6.95
C ASP A 181 -16.51 4.45 -5.64
N ALA A 182 -15.70 3.40 -5.57
CA ALA A 182 -14.94 3.03 -4.38
C ALA A 182 -13.45 2.89 -4.72
N VAL A 183 -12.61 3.62 -3.97
CA VAL A 183 -11.15 3.57 -4.06
C VAL A 183 -10.61 2.97 -2.78
N GLU A 184 -9.99 1.80 -2.87
CA GLU A 184 -9.21 1.22 -1.78
C GLU A 184 -7.84 1.89 -1.74
N ILE A 185 -7.54 2.58 -0.65
CA ILE A 185 -6.30 3.34 -0.47
C ILE A 185 -5.46 2.64 0.60
N ARG A 186 -4.24 2.26 0.25
CA ARG A 186 -3.28 1.65 1.18
C ARG A 186 -2.04 2.51 1.35
N LYS A 187 -1.49 2.51 2.57
CA LYS A 187 -0.22 3.15 2.89
C LYS A 187 0.92 2.20 2.54
N VAL A 188 1.73 2.54 1.54
CA VAL A 188 2.84 1.68 1.08
C VAL A 188 4.13 1.96 1.84
N ASN A 189 4.34 3.23 2.19
CA ASN A 189 5.50 3.68 2.98
C ASN A 189 5.13 4.94 3.78
N THR A 190 6.12 5.59 4.38
CA THR A 190 5.90 6.80 5.21
C THR A 190 5.29 7.97 4.46
N ASN A 191 5.45 8.05 3.12
CA ASN A 191 5.10 9.22 2.33
C ASN A 191 4.22 8.90 1.10
N SER A 192 3.86 7.63 0.85
CA SER A 192 3.14 7.23 -0.36
C SER A 192 1.87 6.46 -0.06
N LEU A 193 0.80 6.87 -0.71
CA LEU A 193 -0.48 6.18 -0.78
C LEU A 193 -0.69 5.61 -2.18
N VAL A 194 -1.17 4.38 -2.25
CA VAL A 194 -1.57 3.75 -3.51
C VAL A 194 -3.04 3.42 -3.45
N GLY A 195 -3.75 3.82 -4.52
CA GLY A 195 -5.16 3.52 -4.69
C GLY A 195 -5.40 2.43 -5.72
N THR A 196 -6.39 1.58 -5.46
CA THR A 196 -6.85 0.50 -6.35
C THR A 196 -8.37 0.41 -6.33
N ALA A 197 -8.95 -0.29 -7.30
CA ALA A 197 -10.37 -0.65 -7.25
C ALA A 197 -10.57 -1.95 -6.47
N PRO A 198 -11.66 -2.08 -5.66
CA PRO A 198 -12.13 -3.36 -5.19
C PRO A 198 -12.28 -4.36 -6.34
N GLU A 199 -11.93 -5.62 -6.12
CA GLU A 199 -11.86 -6.64 -7.18
C GLU A 199 -13.18 -6.79 -7.96
N LEU A 200 -14.31 -6.75 -7.27
CA LEU A 200 -15.64 -6.94 -7.86
C LEU A 200 -16.04 -5.84 -8.84
N ILE A 201 -15.59 -4.60 -8.63
CA ILE A 201 -15.96 -3.44 -9.47
C ILE A 201 -14.81 -2.96 -10.34
N ARG A 202 -13.70 -3.69 -10.37
CA ARG A 202 -12.51 -3.34 -11.16
C ARG A 202 -12.86 -3.25 -12.65
N ASN A 203 -12.40 -2.17 -13.29
CA ASN A 203 -12.62 -1.84 -14.71
C ASN A 203 -14.07 -1.44 -15.06
N TYR A 204 -14.94 -1.29 -14.09
CA TYR A 204 -16.29 -0.81 -14.32
C TYR A 204 -16.44 0.65 -13.91
N ILE A 205 -17.34 1.35 -14.61
CA ILE A 205 -17.78 2.71 -14.29
C ILE A 205 -19.30 2.78 -14.38
N GLU A 206 -19.92 3.48 -13.45
CA GLU A 206 -21.36 3.71 -13.47
C GLU A 206 -21.68 5.09 -14.04
N LEU A 207 -22.55 5.13 -15.05
CA LEU A 207 -23.04 6.36 -15.65
C LEU A 207 -24.56 6.44 -15.53
N ARG A 208 -25.03 7.49 -14.89
CA ARG A 208 -26.48 7.71 -14.72
C ARG A 208 -27.17 7.79 -16.08
N GLY A 209 -28.25 7.02 -16.23
CA GLY A 209 -29.03 6.94 -17.49
C GLY A 209 -28.46 5.99 -18.54
N ILE A 210 -27.24 5.48 -18.36
CA ILE A 210 -26.60 4.48 -19.24
C ILE A 210 -26.45 3.15 -18.50
N GLY A 211 -26.08 3.19 -17.21
CA GLY A 211 -25.82 2.02 -16.39
C GLY A 211 -24.32 1.73 -16.25
N ILE A 212 -23.99 0.47 -15.96
CA ILE A 212 -22.61 0.01 -15.71
C ILE A 212 -21.95 -0.38 -17.03
N ILE A 213 -20.79 0.19 -17.30
CA ILE A 213 -19.98 -0.13 -18.49
C ILE A 213 -18.62 -0.69 -18.07
N ASN A 214 -18.09 -1.62 -18.87
CA ASN A 214 -16.72 -2.13 -18.72
C ASN A 214 -15.76 -1.28 -19.56
N VAL A 215 -14.93 -0.48 -18.89
CA VAL A 215 -13.99 0.47 -19.52
C VAL A 215 -12.98 -0.24 -20.41
N ALA A 216 -12.41 -1.37 -19.96
CA ALA A 216 -11.42 -2.11 -20.74
C ALA A 216 -12.01 -2.69 -22.04
N LYS A 217 -13.29 -3.08 -22.02
CA LYS A 217 -13.98 -3.59 -23.22
C LYS A 217 -14.38 -2.46 -24.18
N LEU A 218 -14.74 -1.29 -23.65
CA LEU A 218 -15.22 -0.17 -24.47
C LEU A 218 -14.09 0.68 -25.05
N TYR A 219 -13.03 0.95 -24.23
CA TYR A 219 -11.93 1.85 -24.60
C TYR A 219 -10.59 1.12 -24.82
N GLY A 220 -10.55 -0.21 -24.61
CA GLY A 220 -9.34 -1.02 -24.72
C GLY A 220 -8.58 -1.15 -23.39
N ILE A 221 -7.70 -2.16 -23.29
CA ILE A 221 -6.94 -2.48 -22.07
C ILE A 221 -5.99 -1.35 -21.65
N GLY A 222 -5.54 -0.52 -22.59
CA GLY A 222 -4.69 0.64 -22.31
C GLY A 222 -5.38 1.76 -21.55
N SER A 223 -6.71 1.75 -21.45
CA SER A 223 -7.52 2.76 -20.75
C SER A 223 -7.69 2.50 -19.27
N ILE A 224 -7.16 1.37 -18.77
CA ILE A 224 -7.21 1.00 -17.36
C ILE A 224 -5.82 0.83 -16.78
N LYS A 225 -5.72 0.98 -15.46
CA LYS A 225 -4.52 0.67 -14.67
C LYS A 225 -4.96 0.01 -13.37
N LEU A 226 -4.21 -0.99 -12.88
CA LEU A 226 -4.60 -1.76 -11.70
C LEU A 226 -4.48 -0.94 -10.41
N GLU A 227 -3.43 -0.12 -10.32
CA GLU A 227 -3.16 0.72 -9.16
C GLU A 227 -2.34 1.95 -9.57
N ASN A 228 -2.44 3.02 -8.80
CA ASN A 228 -1.58 4.18 -8.95
C ASN A 228 -1.31 4.86 -7.60
N GLU A 229 -0.15 5.52 -7.48
CA GLU A 229 0.12 6.43 -6.36
C GLU A 229 -0.84 7.61 -6.42
N ILE A 230 -1.35 8.05 -5.25
CA ILE A 230 -2.22 9.24 -5.17
C ILE A 230 -1.32 10.46 -4.96
N ASN A 231 -1.22 11.28 -5.99
CA ASN A 231 -0.35 12.46 -6.00
C ASN A 231 -1.13 13.76 -5.73
N LEU A 232 -2.43 13.77 -6.04
CA LEU A 232 -3.31 14.92 -5.90
C LEU A 232 -4.71 14.44 -5.52
N VAL A 233 -5.37 15.16 -4.62
CA VAL A 233 -6.80 15.03 -4.35
C VAL A 233 -7.49 16.25 -4.95
N VAL A 234 -8.55 16.03 -5.71
CA VAL A 234 -9.41 17.11 -6.21
C VAL A 234 -10.79 16.97 -5.58
N ASN A 235 -11.14 17.95 -4.76
CA ASN A 235 -12.45 18.06 -4.15
C ASN A 235 -13.36 18.90 -5.06
N ILE A 236 -14.34 18.26 -5.68
CA ILE A 236 -15.28 18.91 -6.58
C ILE A 236 -16.49 19.35 -5.75
N VAL A 237 -16.80 20.65 -5.79
CA VAL A 237 -17.90 21.25 -5.04
C VAL A 237 -18.82 22.03 -5.98
N PRO A 238 -20.12 22.14 -5.67
CA PRO A 238 -21.00 23.07 -6.39
C PRO A 238 -20.50 24.53 -6.23
N TRP A 239 -20.67 25.32 -7.26
CA TRP A 239 -20.35 26.75 -7.15
C TRP A 239 -21.23 27.44 -6.10
N ASN A 240 -20.59 28.09 -5.14
CA ASN A 240 -21.27 28.89 -4.12
C ASN A 240 -20.80 30.35 -4.19
N THR A 241 -21.74 31.27 -4.42
CA THR A 241 -21.44 32.71 -4.54
C THR A 241 -21.02 33.35 -3.21
N HIS A 242 -21.27 32.69 -2.09
CA HIS A 242 -20.91 33.18 -0.75
C HIS A 242 -19.54 32.68 -0.27
N GLU A 243 -18.92 31.78 -1.03
CA GLU A 243 -17.58 31.29 -0.73
C GLU A 243 -16.50 31.99 -1.52
N VAL A 244 -15.39 32.27 -0.86
CA VAL A 244 -14.19 32.83 -1.51
C VAL A 244 -13.28 31.68 -1.93
N TYR A 245 -13.13 31.50 -3.23
CA TYR A 245 -12.22 30.50 -3.77
C TYR A 245 -10.87 31.12 -4.07
N ASP A 246 -9.78 30.42 -3.73
CA ASP A 246 -8.44 30.87 -4.10
C ASP A 246 -8.30 30.92 -5.64
N ARG A 247 -8.10 32.13 -6.16
CA ARG A 247 -7.93 32.37 -7.60
C ARG A 247 -6.49 32.38 -8.04
N LEU A 248 -5.56 32.63 -7.14
CA LEU A 248 -4.14 32.76 -7.45
C LEU A 248 -3.39 31.44 -7.22
N GLY A 249 -3.96 30.53 -6.45
CA GLY A 249 -3.30 29.28 -6.12
C GLY A 249 -2.06 29.47 -5.23
N LEU A 250 -2.05 30.51 -4.39
CA LEU A 250 -0.95 30.82 -3.49
C LEU A 250 -0.99 29.95 -2.22
N GLU A 251 -2.19 29.55 -1.81
CA GLU A 251 -2.38 28.72 -0.62
C GLU A 251 -2.27 27.23 -0.98
N ASP A 252 -1.33 26.53 -0.35
CA ASP A 252 -1.22 25.09 -0.46
C ASP A 252 -2.25 24.43 0.44
N GLN A 253 -3.25 23.79 -0.15
CA GLN A 253 -4.22 22.98 0.56
C GLN A 253 -3.77 21.52 0.60
N TYR A 254 -4.00 20.85 1.72
CA TYR A 254 -3.70 19.44 1.93
C TYR A 254 -4.88 18.71 2.56
N THR A 255 -5.02 17.45 2.22
CA THR A 255 -5.87 16.51 2.95
C THR A 255 -5.03 15.42 3.58
N GLU A 256 -5.48 14.89 4.72
CA GLU A 256 -4.77 13.81 5.40
C GLU A 256 -5.49 12.48 5.16
N ILE A 257 -4.75 11.49 4.67
CA ILE A 257 -5.22 10.13 4.44
C ILE A 257 -4.20 9.17 5.06
N LEU A 258 -4.62 8.32 5.99
CA LEU A 258 -3.76 7.37 6.72
C LEU A 258 -2.49 8.00 7.33
N GLY A 259 -2.60 9.25 7.81
CA GLY A 259 -1.49 10.01 8.40
C GLY A 259 -0.50 10.57 7.36
N ILE A 260 -0.86 10.59 6.08
CA ILE A 260 -0.07 11.20 5.00
C ILE A 260 -0.81 12.41 4.45
N LYS A 261 -0.11 13.55 4.37
CA LYS A 261 -0.63 14.78 3.76
C LYS A 261 -0.47 14.74 2.24
N ILE A 262 -1.58 14.83 1.52
CA ILE A 262 -1.63 14.86 0.06
C ILE A 262 -2.10 16.25 -0.38
N PRO A 263 -1.46 16.87 -1.39
CA PRO A 263 -1.94 18.12 -1.98
C PRO A 263 -3.41 18.00 -2.40
N MET A 264 -4.19 19.03 -2.14
CA MET A 264 -5.62 19.07 -2.48
C MET A 264 -5.96 20.37 -3.20
N ASN A 265 -6.77 20.26 -4.26
CA ASN A 265 -7.42 21.39 -4.88
C ASN A 265 -8.94 21.31 -4.68
N THR A 266 -9.57 22.39 -4.26
CA THR A 266 -11.03 22.50 -4.23
C THR A 266 -11.48 23.23 -5.50
N ILE A 267 -12.22 22.51 -6.37
CA ILE A 267 -12.68 23.04 -7.67
C ILE A 267 -14.18 23.25 -7.64
N PRO A 268 -14.65 24.50 -7.63
CA PRO A 268 -16.06 24.79 -7.75
C PRO A 268 -16.51 24.65 -9.21
N ILE A 269 -17.62 23.94 -9.42
CA ILE A 269 -18.17 23.71 -10.75
C ILE A 269 -19.57 24.33 -10.91
N THR A 270 -19.81 24.86 -12.11
CA THR A 270 -21.14 25.25 -12.59
C THR A 270 -21.55 24.34 -13.75
N PRO A 271 -22.86 24.15 -14.00
CA PRO A 271 -23.33 23.41 -15.15
C PRO A 271 -22.70 23.91 -16.47
N GLY A 272 -22.24 22.99 -17.33
CA GLY A 272 -21.62 23.31 -18.62
C GLY A 272 -20.11 23.56 -18.60
N ARG A 273 -19.45 23.54 -17.44
CA ARG A 273 -17.99 23.66 -17.36
C ARG A 273 -17.31 22.33 -17.68
N ASN A 274 -16.31 22.34 -18.56
CA ASN A 274 -15.57 21.14 -18.89
C ASN A 274 -14.58 20.78 -17.76
N LEU A 275 -15.01 19.86 -16.89
CA LEU A 275 -14.23 19.45 -15.73
C LEU A 275 -12.95 18.70 -16.13
N ALA A 276 -12.96 17.92 -17.21
CA ALA A 276 -11.80 17.15 -17.64
C ALA A 276 -10.59 18.06 -17.97
N VAL A 277 -10.82 19.18 -18.67
CA VAL A 277 -9.76 20.16 -18.97
C VAL A 277 -9.15 20.75 -17.70
N ILE A 278 -9.98 21.03 -16.70
CA ILE A 278 -9.51 21.58 -15.43
C ILE A 278 -8.67 20.55 -14.67
N LEU A 279 -9.09 19.29 -14.69
CA LEU A 279 -8.38 18.18 -14.06
C LEU A 279 -7.02 17.93 -14.73
N GLU A 280 -6.95 18.02 -16.06
CA GLU A 280 -5.69 17.93 -16.80
C GLU A 280 -4.70 19.02 -16.36
N VAL A 281 -5.18 20.28 -16.29
CA VAL A 281 -4.35 21.40 -15.85
C VAL A 281 -3.95 21.27 -14.38
N ALA A 282 -4.85 20.83 -13.51
CA ALA A 282 -4.55 20.60 -12.08
C ALA A 282 -3.46 19.52 -11.90
N ALA A 283 -3.53 18.43 -12.65
CA ALA A 283 -2.52 17.37 -12.62
C ALA A 283 -1.15 17.88 -13.10
N MET A 284 -1.11 18.60 -14.22
CA MET A 284 0.12 19.18 -14.75
C MET A 284 0.74 20.20 -13.78
N ASN A 285 -0.09 21.08 -13.21
CA ASN A 285 0.37 22.07 -12.24
C ASN A 285 0.92 21.42 -10.95
N ASN A 286 0.24 20.40 -10.43
CA ASN A 286 0.73 19.64 -9.29
C ASN A 286 2.10 19.00 -9.58
N ARG A 287 2.27 18.41 -10.77
CA ARG A 287 3.56 17.87 -11.21
C ARG A 287 4.65 18.94 -11.26
N GLN A 288 4.36 20.13 -11.82
CA GLN A 288 5.31 21.25 -11.87
C GLN A 288 5.74 21.69 -10.45
N ARG A 289 4.77 21.81 -9.52
CA ARG A 289 5.05 22.15 -8.11
C ARG A 289 5.96 21.11 -7.45
N ARG A 290 5.69 19.82 -7.66
CA ARG A 290 6.56 18.73 -7.16
C ARG A 290 7.98 18.78 -7.74
N MET A 291 8.15 19.29 -8.94
CA MET A 291 9.45 19.54 -9.58
C MET A 291 10.13 20.83 -9.15
N GLY A 292 9.51 21.60 -8.22
CA GLY A 292 10.05 22.84 -7.67
C GLY A 292 9.62 24.13 -8.40
N TYR A 293 8.74 24.04 -9.39
CA TYR A 293 8.22 25.20 -10.10
C TYR A 293 6.82 25.61 -9.59
N ASN A 294 6.64 26.86 -9.19
CA ASN A 294 5.36 27.41 -8.79
C ASN A 294 5.07 28.73 -9.53
N ALA A 295 4.20 28.66 -10.53
CA ALA A 295 3.83 29.81 -11.37
C ALA A 295 3.19 30.96 -10.57
N ALA A 296 2.42 30.65 -9.52
CA ALA A 296 1.78 31.66 -8.69
C ALA A 296 2.80 32.48 -7.89
N LEU A 297 3.84 31.82 -7.35
CA LEU A 297 4.95 32.51 -6.67
C LEU A 297 5.75 33.37 -7.65
N GLU A 298 6.12 32.79 -8.80
CA GLU A 298 6.85 33.53 -9.84
C GLU A 298 6.09 34.80 -10.30
N PHE A 299 4.79 34.66 -10.55
CA PHE A 299 3.93 35.76 -10.94
C PHE A 299 3.88 36.85 -9.85
N THR A 300 3.74 36.45 -8.59
CA THR A 300 3.72 37.37 -7.45
C THR A 300 5.05 38.14 -7.31
N GLU A 301 6.18 37.46 -7.49
CA GLU A 301 7.50 38.11 -7.48
C GLU A 301 7.69 39.07 -8.64
N GLN A 302 7.18 38.74 -9.82
CA GLN A 302 7.23 39.67 -10.97
C GLN A 302 6.40 40.93 -10.72
N ILE A 303 5.21 40.80 -10.14
CA ILE A 303 4.37 41.92 -9.75
C ILE A 303 5.10 42.80 -8.73
N ASN A 304 5.66 42.23 -7.68
CA ASN A 304 6.36 42.98 -6.64
C ASN A 304 7.56 43.73 -7.22
N ARG A 305 8.38 43.11 -8.06
CA ARG A 305 9.50 43.81 -8.75
C ARG A 305 9.02 44.99 -9.60
N HIS A 306 7.92 44.81 -10.33
CA HIS A 306 7.36 45.87 -11.16
C HIS A 306 6.84 47.06 -10.33
N PHE A 307 6.25 46.78 -9.15
CA PHE A 307 5.84 47.87 -8.23
C PHE A 307 7.04 48.59 -7.61
N ASP A 308 8.08 47.85 -7.18
CA ASP A 308 9.29 48.46 -6.58
C ASP A 308 10.02 49.34 -7.58
N GLU A 309 10.10 48.98 -8.86
CA GLU A 309 10.70 49.77 -9.93
C GLU A 309 9.91 51.04 -10.26
N ASN A 310 8.58 51.05 -10.02
CA ASN A 310 7.72 52.18 -10.29
C ASN A 310 7.54 53.15 -9.10
N ILE A 311 7.77 52.68 -7.85
CA ILE A 311 7.72 53.56 -6.65
C ILE A 311 9.06 54.29 -6.43
N GLY A 312 10.15 53.78 -7.04
CA GLY A 312 11.48 54.40 -6.97
C GLY A 312 11.71 55.51 -8.02
N LYS A 313 10.72 55.89 -8.80
CA LYS A 313 10.70 57.04 -9.71
C LYS A 313 9.71 58.12 -9.22
#